data_8c228d35d2f58f42423889d4afe90d37
#
_entry.id   8c228d35d2f58f42423889d4afe90d37
#
_cell.length_a   1.000
_cell.length_b   1.000
_cell.length_c   1.000
_cell.angle_alpha   90.00
_cell.angle_beta   90.00
_cell.angle_gamma   90.00
#
_symmetry.space_group_name_H-M   'P 1'
#
loop_
_entity.id
_entity.type
_entity.pdbx_description
1 polymer ?
#
loop_
_entity_poly.entity_id
_entity_poly.type
_entity_poly.pdbx_seq_one_letter_code
_entity_poly.pdbx_strand_id
1 'polypeptide(L)'
;MIDIYSYKPGEGLRHTSDAGGLAGLIEDRERVTWVDLEDPNEEETVLLETVFHFHTLAIEDCIHSRSFPKIDVFEDHLFLVVHGILLERGERDFANSPVNIFLGRNYLVTHHPQPVRSIHSTKALLAKSDSAIARGPDFLMHTILDFLVDNYQPILDEMDEIVDEIEHRIVEHPEEKVLHDILAFKRTLQRLRRIAAYQKEILNRLSREEFGVIDPKLQIYFRDVFDHLVRVTDLADSYKEVLASAIEAYLTVVSNRLNEVMKVLTIFSTILMPLTLLASIFGMNIEFPFHANVHAFRITMAIMVLIAIAMLIYFRRRHWI
;
A
#
# COMPACT_ATOMS: atom_id res chain seq x y z
N MET A 1 7.96 4.34 -27.45
CA MET A 1 8.21 5.78 -27.78
C MET A 1 9.55 6.19 -27.20
N ILE A 2 10.41 6.85 -28.00
CA ILE A 2 11.73 7.31 -27.57
C ILE A 2 11.78 8.84 -27.44
N ASP A 3 12.36 9.35 -26.35
CA ASP A 3 12.68 10.74 -26.12
C ASP A 3 14.17 10.88 -25.78
N ILE A 4 14.88 11.75 -26.47
CA ILE A 4 16.32 11.96 -26.30
C ILE A 4 16.53 13.40 -25.92
N TYR A 5 17.07 13.64 -24.72
CA TYR A 5 17.50 14.92 -24.20
C TYR A 5 19.02 14.97 -24.22
N SER A 6 19.61 15.97 -24.85
CA SER A 6 21.06 16.12 -24.88
C SER A 6 21.46 17.54 -24.50
N TYR A 7 22.40 17.67 -23.58
CA TYR A 7 22.94 18.94 -23.09
C TYR A 7 24.43 19.02 -23.33
N LYS A 8 24.87 20.14 -23.85
CA LYS A 8 26.29 20.49 -23.96
C LYS A 8 26.51 21.91 -23.50
N PRO A 9 27.55 22.22 -22.68
CA PRO A 9 27.88 23.57 -22.29
C PRO A 9 28.10 24.46 -23.53
N GLY A 10 27.38 25.59 -23.60
CA GLY A 10 27.42 26.51 -24.72
C GLY A 10 26.42 26.25 -25.86
N GLU A 11 25.88 25.02 -25.98
CA GLU A 11 24.82 24.70 -26.93
C GLU A 11 23.43 24.64 -26.26
N GLY A 12 23.40 24.40 -24.94
CA GLY A 12 22.17 24.23 -24.16
C GLY A 12 21.52 22.85 -24.33
N LEU A 13 20.28 22.75 -23.87
CA LEU A 13 19.46 21.54 -23.94
C LEU A 13 18.79 21.41 -25.30
N ARG A 14 18.88 20.22 -25.90
CA ARG A 14 18.15 19.83 -27.12
C ARG A 14 17.29 18.62 -26.83
N HIS A 15 16.15 18.54 -27.45
CA HIS A 15 15.22 17.39 -27.39
C HIS A 15 14.92 16.90 -28.80
N THR A 16 14.95 15.58 -28.98
CA THR A 16 14.57 14.91 -30.23
C THR A 16 13.98 13.52 -29.93
N SER A 17 13.15 13.02 -30.84
CA SER A 17 12.65 11.64 -30.80
C SER A 17 13.28 10.78 -31.93
N ASP A 18 14.28 11.31 -32.63
CA ASP A 18 15.00 10.58 -33.68
C ASP A 18 16.29 9.96 -33.13
N ALA A 19 16.37 8.64 -33.17
CA ALA A 19 17.52 7.86 -32.73
C ALA A 19 18.68 7.81 -33.73
N GLY A 20 18.50 8.30 -34.98
CA GLY A 20 19.48 8.18 -36.05
C GLY A 20 20.86 8.81 -35.77
N GLY A 21 20.94 9.73 -34.80
CA GLY A 21 22.20 10.37 -34.40
C GLY A 21 22.72 9.94 -33.02
N LEU A 22 22.07 8.99 -32.35
CA LEU A 22 22.28 8.65 -30.94
C LEU A 22 23.72 8.22 -30.63
N ALA A 23 24.32 7.38 -31.49
CA ALA A 23 25.69 6.90 -31.31
C ALA A 23 26.69 8.09 -31.24
N GLY A 24 26.55 9.06 -32.13
CA GLY A 24 27.39 10.26 -32.14
C GLY A 24 27.20 11.17 -30.90
N LEU A 25 26.00 11.19 -30.31
CA LEU A 25 25.74 11.93 -29.08
C LEU A 25 26.41 11.30 -27.88
N ILE A 26 26.51 9.96 -27.84
CA ILE A 26 27.14 9.21 -26.74
C ILE A 26 28.67 9.24 -26.84
N GLU A 27 29.23 9.26 -28.05
CA GLU A 27 30.68 9.39 -28.28
C GLU A 27 31.25 10.76 -27.83
N ASP A 28 30.41 11.81 -27.86
CA ASP A 28 30.78 13.16 -27.38
C ASP A 28 30.80 13.19 -25.83
N ARG A 29 31.97 12.99 -25.23
CA ARG A 29 32.17 12.94 -23.77
C ARG A 29 31.85 14.26 -23.04
N GLU A 30 31.78 15.37 -23.73
CA GLU A 30 31.40 16.67 -23.14
C GLU A 30 29.87 16.84 -23.10
N ARG A 31 29.15 15.95 -23.74
CA ARG A 31 27.69 15.96 -23.86
C ARG A 31 27.07 14.99 -22.86
N VAL A 32 26.06 15.45 -22.12
CA VAL A 32 25.21 14.59 -21.29
C VAL A 32 23.96 14.22 -22.10
N THR A 33 23.68 12.93 -22.22
CA THR A 33 22.55 12.44 -22.99
C THR A 33 21.63 11.61 -22.10
N TRP A 34 20.34 11.97 -22.08
CA TRP A 34 19.29 11.13 -21.46
C TRP A 34 18.40 10.56 -22.54
N VAL A 35 18.28 9.25 -22.57
CA VAL A 35 17.38 8.52 -23.46
C VAL A 35 16.29 7.88 -22.62
N ASP A 36 15.04 8.26 -22.89
CA ASP A 36 13.88 7.68 -22.24
C ASP A 36 13.10 6.81 -23.20
N LEU A 37 12.91 5.56 -22.83
CA LEU A 37 12.21 4.52 -23.59
C LEU A 37 10.91 4.17 -22.85
N GLU A 38 9.82 4.82 -23.24
CA GLU A 38 8.48 4.54 -22.71
C GLU A 38 7.75 3.58 -23.65
N ASP A 39 7.31 2.42 -23.11
CA ASP A 39 6.66 1.34 -23.87
C ASP A 39 7.34 1.10 -25.24
N PRO A 40 8.67 0.79 -25.22
CA PRO A 40 9.44 0.69 -26.45
C PRO A 40 9.05 -0.53 -27.28
N ASN A 41 9.08 -0.37 -28.59
CA ASN A 41 8.96 -1.46 -29.53
C ASN A 41 10.28 -2.27 -29.63
N GLU A 42 10.28 -3.36 -30.41
CA GLU A 42 11.47 -4.20 -30.58
C GLU A 42 12.67 -3.42 -31.17
N GLU A 43 12.42 -2.49 -32.12
CA GLU A 43 13.47 -1.69 -32.74
C GLU A 43 14.10 -0.71 -31.74
N GLU A 44 13.30 -0.09 -30.89
CA GLU A 44 13.77 0.80 -29.82
C GLU A 44 14.53 0.02 -28.73
N THR A 45 14.08 -1.19 -28.40
CA THR A 45 14.77 -2.07 -27.43
C THR A 45 16.13 -2.56 -27.93
N VAL A 46 16.28 -2.81 -29.21
CA VAL A 46 17.55 -3.22 -29.82
C VAL A 46 18.63 -2.15 -29.67
N LEU A 47 18.29 -0.88 -29.48
CA LEU A 47 19.25 0.19 -29.20
C LEU A 47 20.06 -0.07 -27.92
N LEU A 48 19.49 -0.74 -26.92
CA LEU A 48 20.20 -1.12 -25.70
C LEU A 48 21.39 -2.03 -25.98
N GLU A 49 21.30 -2.90 -26.98
CA GLU A 49 22.36 -3.79 -27.37
C GLU A 49 23.31 -3.14 -28.41
N THR A 50 22.73 -2.53 -29.46
CA THR A 50 23.51 -2.10 -30.64
C THR A 50 24.24 -0.77 -30.44
N VAL A 51 23.68 0.14 -29.64
CA VAL A 51 24.26 1.48 -29.40
C VAL A 51 24.96 1.55 -28.06
N PHE A 52 24.34 1.01 -27.02
CA PHE A 52 24.87 1.08 -25.65
C PHE A 52 25.71 -0.12 -25.25
N HIS A 53 25.62 -1.24 -25.98
CA HIS A 53 26.30 -2.50 -25.71
C HIS A 53 26.08 -3.04 -24.29
N PHE A 54 24.86 -2.85 -23.75
CA PHE A 54 24.52 -3.34 -22.42
C PHE A 54 24.54 -4.86 -22.36
N HIS A 55 24.82 -5.37 -21.16
CA HIS A 55 24.87 -6.80 -20.91
C HIS A 55 23.52 -7.46 -21.14
N THR A 56 23.50 -8.60 -21.84
CA THR A 56 22.28 -9.32 -22.21
C THR A 56 21.35 -9.60 -21.04
N LEU A 57 21.89 -9.94 -19.85
CA LEU A 57 21.08 -10.17 -18.64
C LEU A 57 20.36 -8.90 -18.18
N ALA A 58 20.97 -7.72 -18.29
CA ALA A 58 20.33 -6.46 -17.94
C ALA A 58 19.21 -6.10 -18.93
N ILE A 59 19.40 -6.41 -20.22
CA ILE A 59 18.37 -6.24 -21.26
C ILE A 59 17.22 -7.23 -21.03
N GLU A 60 17.51 -8.50 -20.66
CA GLU A 60 16.49 -9.49 -20.32
C GLU A 60 15.61 -9.02 -19.14
N ASP A 61 16.20 -8.40 -18.11
CA ASP A 61 15.46 -7.83 -16.99
C ASP A 61 14.54 -6.68 -17.40
N CYS A 62 14.91 -5.90 -18.42
CA CYS A 62 14.05 -4.85 -18.98
C CYS A 62 12.80 -5.42 -19.67
N ILE A 63 12.95 -6.55 -20.38
CA ILE A 63 11.87 -7.19 -21.14
C ILE A 63 10.93 -7.95 -20.19
N HIS A 64 11.49 -8.59 -19.13
CA HIS A 64 10.73 -9.36 -18.15
C HIS A 64 10.28 -8.48 -16.98
N SER A 65 9.10 -7.89 -17.09
CA SER A 65 8.50 -6.89 -16.16
C SER A 65 8.32 -7.36 -14.69
N ARG A 66 8.92 -8.46 -14.25
CA ARG A 66 8.77 -9.04 -12.90
C ARG A 66 9.99 -8.88 -12.01
N SER A 67 10.95 -8.06 -12.39
CA SER A 67 12.18 -7.85 -11.60
C SER A 67 11.87 -7.09 -10.31
N PHE A 68 12.43 -7.56 -9.19
CA PHE A 68 12.45 -6.80 -7.95
C PHE A 68 13.45 -5.64 -8.05
N PRO A 69 13.25 -4.56 -7.28
CA PRO A 69 14.24 -3.49 -7.22
C PRO A 69 15.63 -4.04 -6.87
N LYS A 70 16.62 -3.70 -7.68
CA LYS A 70 18.02 -4.15 -7.54
C LYS A 70 19.00 -3.15 -8.15
N ILE A 71 20.27 -3.30 -7.82
CA ILE A 71 21.38 -2.56 -8.41
C ILE A 71 22.49 -3.53 -8.78
N ASP A 72 22.87 -3.54 -10.04
CA ASP A 72 23.97 -4.33 -10.59
C ASP A 72 25.07 -3.40 -11.12
N VAL A 73 26.32 -3.75 -10.83
CA VAL A 73 27.49 -2.96 -11.21
C VAL A 73 28.17 -3.66 -12.37
N PHE A 74 28.27 -2.99 -13.51
CA PHE A 74 29.04 -3.41 -14.66
C PHE A 74 30.34 -2.56 -14.78
N GLU A 75 31.22 -2.93 -15.69
CA GLU A 75 32.54 -2.30 -15.82
C GLU A 75 32.47 -0.83 -16.25
N ASP A 76 31.48 -0.48 -17.07
CA ASP A 76 31.30 0.83 -17.70
C ASP A 76 29.99 1.54 -17.32
N HIS A 77 29.06 0.84 -16.67
CA HIS A 77 27.75 1.40 -16.27
C HIS A 77 27.19 0.75 -15.01
N LEU A 78 26.23 1.43 -14.40
CA LEU A 78 25.33 0.87 -13.37
C LEU A 78 24.00 0.53 -14.01
N PHE A 79 23.42 -0.58 -13.60
CA PHE A 79 22.05 -0.94 -13.91
C PHE A 79 21.22 -0.99 -12.63
N LEU A 80 20.09 -0.26 -12.62
CA LEU A 80 19.16 -0.23 -11.51
C LEU A 80 17.77 -0.61 -12.01
N VAL A 81 17.08 -1.40 -11.21
CA VAL A 81 15.63 -1.58 -11.33
C VAL A 81 14.98 -0.94 -10.12
N VAL A 82 14.15 0.06 -10.34
CA VAL A 82 13.35 0.73 -9.30
C VAL A 82 11.87 0.67 -9.70
N HIS A 83 10.96 0.85 -8.75
CA HIS A 83 9.54 0.80 -9.04
C HIS A 83 8.90 2.16 -8.79
N GLY A 84 8.32 2.73 -9.82
CA GLY A 84 7.39 3.85 -9.68
C GLY A 84 6.08 3.34 -9.09
N ILE A 85 5.50 4.12 -8.18
CA ILE A 85 4.22 3.81 -7.53
C ILE A 85 3.19 4.85 -7.99
N LEU A 86 2.00 4.36 -8.33
CA LEU A 86 0.87 5.18 -8.72
C LEU A 86 -0.36 4.73 -7.94
N LEU A 87 -0.97 5.67 -7.22
CA LEU A 87 -2.28 5.50 -6.63
C LEU A 87 -3.31 6.19 -7.54
N GLU A 88 -4.28 5.45 -8.03
CA GLU A 88 -5.43 6.03 -8.72
C GLU A 88 -6.44 6.54 -7.70
N ARG A 89 -6.99 7.72 -7.96
CA ARG A 89 -7.88 8.42 -7.03
C ARG A 89 -9.13 7.59 -6.73
N GLY A 90 -9.31 7.19 -5.46
CA GLY A 90 -10.44 6.37 -5.00
C GLY A 90 -10.19 4.87 -5.06
N GLU A 91 -9.02 4.42 -5.47
CA GLU A 91 -8.60 3.03 -5.34
C GLU A 91 -7.87 2.79 -4.02
N ARG A 92 -8.22 1.68 -3.34
CA ARG A 92 -7.57 1.25 -2.09
C ARG A 92 -6.31 0.42 -2.33
N ASP A 93 -5.85 0.35 -3.56
CA ASP A 93 -4.66 -0.36 -3.98
C ASP A 93 -3.85 0.50 -4.94
N PHE A 94 -2.54 0.29 -5.00
CA PHE A 94 -1.66 1.03 -5.88
C PHE A 94 -1.12 0.13 -7.00
N ALA A 95 -0.95 0.71 -8.18
CA ALA A 95 -0.18 0.12 -9.25
C ALA A 95 1.31 0.41 -9.05
N ASN A 96 2.17 -0.50 -9.48
CA ASN A 96 3.60 -0.28 -9.53
C ASN A 96 4.13 -0.63 -10.92
N SER A 97 5.01 0.21 -11.45
CA SER A 97 5.67 0.00 -12.73
C SER A 97 7.19 -0.02 -12.54
N PRO A 98 7.90 -1.02 -13.09
CA PRO A 98 9.35 -1.03 -13.06
C PRO A 98 9.90 0.10 -13.94
N VAL A 99 10.97 0.72 -13.46
CA VAL A 99 11.80 1.67 -14.19
C VAL A 99 13.22 1.11 -14.19
N ASN A 100 13.68 0.69 -15.33
CA ASN A 100 15.03 0.22 -15.55
C ASN A 100 15.91 1.42 -15.90
N ILE A 101 17.00 1.61 -15.18
CA ILE A 101 17.89 2.76 -15.31
C ILE A 101 19.29 2.26 -15.58
N PHE A 102 19.90 2.71 -16.69
CA PHE A 102 21.31 2.51 -16.97
C PHE A 102 22.01 3.85 -16.85
N LEU A 103 23.02 3.91 -15.97
CA LEU A 103 23.84 5.09 -15.76
C LEU A 103 25.23 4.85 -16.26
N GLY A 104 25.65 5.55 -17.30
CA GLY A 104 27.03 5.63 -17.77
C GLY A 104 27.70 6.95 -17.41
N ARG A 105 28.91 7.17 -17.89
CA ARG A 105 29.70 8.35 -17.56
C ARG A 105 29.10 9.67 -18.06
N ASN A 106 28.49 9.65 -19.25
CA ASN A 106 27.92 10.82 -19.92
C ASN A 106 26.51 10.56 -20.46
N TYR A 107 25.91 9.43 -20.08
CA TYR A 107 24.55 9.11 -20.48
C TYR A 107 23.73 8.51 -19.32
N LEU A 108 22.42 8.69 -19.44
CA LEU A 108 21.39 8.04 -18.65
C LEU A 108 20.39 7.41 -19.61
N VAL A 109 20.01 6.15 -19.40
CA VAL A 109 18.92 5.51 -20.15
C VAL A 109 17.87 5.05 -19.16
N THR A 110 16.62 5.43 -19.42
CA THR A 110 15.46 4.96 -18.66
C THR A 110 14.59 4.12 -19.60
N HIS A 111 14.12 2.97 -19.10
CA HIS A 111 13.25 2.05 -19.83
C HIS A 111 12.10 1.64 -18.92
N HIS A 112 10.86 1.85 -19.36
CA HIS A 112 9.68 1.50 -18.58
C HIS A 112 8.50 1.13 -19.51
N PRO A 113 7.70 0.09 -19.13
CA PRO A 113 6.60 -0.41 -19.95
C PRO A 113 5.32 0.42 -19.84
N GLN A 114 5.25 1.38 -18.92
CA GLN A 114 4.08 2.22 -18.66
C GLN A 114 4.53 3.62 -18.27
N PRO A 115 3.69 4.65 -18.49
CA PRO A 115 3.98 6.01 -18.05
C PRO A 115 4.31 6.06 -16.55
N VAL A 116 5.40 6.75 -16.20
CA VAL A 116 5.88 6.89 -14.82
C VAL A 116 5.93 8.35 -14.43
N ARG A 117 5.26 8.70 -13.33
CA ARG A 117 5.10 10.10 -12.89
C ARG A 117 6.43 10.79 -12.63
N SER A 118 7.42 10.11 -12.04
CA SER A 118 8.75 10.70 -11.80
C SER A 118 9.48 11.06 -13.08
N ILE A 119 9.36 10.23 -14.14
CA ILE A 119 9.93 10.51 -15.45
C ILE A 119 9.25 11.75 -16.07
N HIS A 120 7.91 11.79 -16.06
CA HIS A 120 7.18 12.95 -16.55
C HIS A 120 7.52 14.24 -15.77
N SER A 121 7.66 14.17 -14.44
CA SER A 121 8.07 15.30 -13.62
C SER A 121 9.48 15.78 -13.98
N THR A 122 10.41 14.86 -14.26
CA THR A 122 11.76 15.18 -14.70
C THR A 122 11.76 15.83 -16.09
N LYS A 123 10.98 15.30 -17.05
CA LYS A 123 10.79 15.94 -18.38
C LYS A 123 10.21 17.34 -18.24
N ALA A 124 9.22 17.53 -17.38
CA ALA A 124 8.62 18.84 -17.11
C ALA A 124 9.60 19.82 -16.42
N LEU A 125 10.51 19.33 -15.59
CA LEU A 125 11.59 20.12 -15.00
C LEU A 125 12.58 20.58 -16.09
N LEU A 126 13.03 19.67 -16.96
CA LEU A 126 13.95 19.97 -18.05
C LEU A 126 13.35 20.95 -19.07
N ALA A 127 12.05 20.93 -19.28
CA ALA A 127 11.37 21.92 -20.11
C ALA A 127 11.42 23.36 -19.55
N LYS A 128 11.65 23.51 -18.24
CA LYS A 128 11.76 24.79 -17.55
C LYS A 128 13.21 25.22 -17.29
N SER A 129 14.10 24.25 -17.04
CA SER A 129 15.49 24.49 -16.68
C SER A 129 16.36 23.29 -17.02
N ASP A 130 17.50 23.52 -17.60
CA ASP A 130 18.51 22.50 -17.88
C ASP A 130 19.40 22.17 -16.68
N SER A 131 19.15 22.76 -15.51
CA SER A 131 20.00 22.67 -14.33
C SER A 131 20.27 21.23 -13.85
N ALA A 132 19.31 20.32 -14.01
CA ALA A 132 19.49 18.93 -13.58
C ALA A 132 20.44 18.16 -14.52
N ILE A 133 20.23 18.24 -15.84
CA ILE A 133 21.07 17.55 -16.81
C ILE A 133 22.45 18.19 -16.96
N ALA A 134 22.56 19.50 -16.75
CA ALA A 134 23.82 20.24 -16.79
C ALA A 134 24.83 19.82 -15.70
N ARG A 135 24.35 19.22 -14.60
CA ARG A 135 25.19 18.72 -13.49
C ARG A 135 25.74 17.31 -13.73
N GLY A 136 25.24 16.60 -14.73
CA GLY A 136 25.66 15.25 -15.08
C GLY A 136 24.54 14.24 -15.09
N PRO A 137 24.74 13.06 -15.70
CA PRO A 137 23.73 12.00 -15.79
C PRO A 137 23.41 11.39 -14.43
N ASP A 138 24.38 11.36 -13.52
CA ASP A 138 24.25 10.89 -12.14
C ASP A 138 23.34 11.81 -11.31
N PHE A 139 23.46 13.13 -11.46
CA PHE A 139 22.54 14.07 -10.83
C PHE A 139 21.13 14.00 -11.43
N LEU A 140 21.02 13.77 -12.73
CA LEU A 140 19.71 13.56 -13.38
C LEU A 140 19.06 12.27 -12.87
N MET A 141 19.84 11.18 -12.70
CA MET A 141 19.34 9.95 -12.07
C MET A 141 18.85 10.21 -10.65
N HIS A 142 19.61 10.95 -9.84
CA HIS A 142 19.18 11.37 -8.51
C HIS A 142 17.82 12.08 -8.58
N THR A 143 17.66 13.05 -9.50
CA THR A 143 16.41 13.80 -9.66
C THR A 143 15.21 12.88 -9.97
N ILE A 144 15.40 11.86 -10.80
CA ILE A 144 14.36 10.86 -11.10
C ILE A 144 14.02 10.04 -9.85
N LEU A 145 15.03 9.61 -9.08
CA LEU A 145 14.84 8.83 -7.86
C LEU A 145 14.18 9.64 -6.75
N ASP A 146 14.49 10.91 -6.64
CA ASP A 146 13.89 11.86 -5.71
C ASP A 146 12.38 12.03 -5.99
N PHE A 147 12.01 12.39 -7.22
CA PHE A 147 10.61 12.41 -7.63
C PHE A 147 9.90 11.07 -7.49
N LEU A 148 10.61 9.96 -7.66
CA LEU A 148 10.03 8.62 -7.49
C LEU A 148 9.67 8.38 -6.02
N VAL A 149 10.54 8.77 -5.09
CA VAL A 149 10.31 8.62 -3.65
C VAL A 149 9.28 9.62 -3.15
N ASP A 150 9.23 10.84 -3.68
CA ASP A 150 8.19 11.82 -3.36
C ASP A 150 6.78 11.31 -3.66
N ASN A 151 6.63 10.43 -4.67
CA ASN A 151 5.33 9.85 -5.00
C ASN A 151 4.80 8.87 -3.93
N TYR A 152 5.59 8.49 -2.92
CA TYR A 152 5.11 7.70 -1.78
C TYR A 152 4.26 8.53 -0.82
N GLN A 153 4.52 9.84 -0.70
CA GLN A 153 3.82 10.68 0.28
C GLN A 153 2.29 10.70 0.07
N PRO A 154 1.76 10.94 -1.14
CA PRO A 154 0.31 10.90 -1.35
C PRO A 154 -0.32 9.52 -1.02
N ILE A 155 0.44 8.43 -1.18
CA ILE A 155 -0.02 7.08 -0.87
C ILE A 155 -0.10 6.87 0.64
N LEU A 156 0.88 7.39 1.38
CA LEU A 156 0.87 7.34 2.84
C LEU A 156 -0.28 8.16 3.42
N ASP A 157 -0.55 9.34 2.86
CA ASP A 157 -1.67 10.20 3.26
C ASP A 157 -3.02 9.48 3.05
N GLU A 158 -3.22 8.81 1.93
CA GLU A 158 -4.43 8.00 1.66
C GLU A 158 -4.52 6.78 2.59
N MET A 159 -3.38 6.15 2.90
CA MET A 159 -3.34 5.03 3.85
C MET A 159 -3.76 5.45 5.26
N ASP A 160 -3.41 6.64 5.68
CA ASP A 160 -3.81 7.22 6.95
C ASP A 160 -5.34 7.39 7.01
N GLU A 161 -5.94 7.96 5.96
CA GLU A 161 -7.39 8.11 5.85
C GLU A 161 -8.13 6.74 5.87
N ILE A 162 -7.56 5.72 5.21
CA ILE A 162 -8.15 4.36 5.21
C ILE A 162 -8.08 3.74 6.61
N VAL A 163 -7.00 3.93 7.36
CA VAL A 163 -6.86 3.43 8.73
C VAL A 163 -7.91 4.08 9.63
N ASP A 164 -8.05 5.39 9.58
CA ASP A 164 -9.04 6.14 10.35
C ASP A 164 -10.47 5.68 10.03
N GLU A 165 -10.81 5.49 8.75
CA GLU A 165 -12.11 4.94 8.33
C GLU A 165 -12.36 3.54 8.92
N ILE A 166 -11.34 2.66 8.89
CA ILE A 166 -11.43 1.30 9.44
C ILE A 166 -11.72 1.36 10.95
N GLU A 167 -10.97 2.16 11.70
CA GLU A 167 -11.13 2.28 13.15
C GLU A 167 -12.55 2.79 13.51
N HIS A 168 -13.05 3.79 12.81
CA HIS A 168 -14.39 4.33 13.00
C HIS A 168 -15.46 3.25 12.73
N ARG A 169 -15.34 2.52 11.62
CA ARG A 169 -16.30 1.47 11.24
C ARG A 169 -16.31 0.27 12.19
N ILE A 170 -15.19 -0.08 12.82
CA ILE A 170 -15.12 -1.14 13.83
C ILE A 170 -16.04 -0.82 15.01
N VAL A 171 -16.07 0.45 15.44
CA VAL A 171 -16.85 0.88 16.60
C VAL A 171 -18.34 1.01 16.26
N GLU A 172 -18.66 1.67 15.18
CA GLU A 172 -20.05 1.99 14.83
C GLU A 172 -20.78 0.84 14.12
N HIS A 173 -20.14 0.22 13.15
CA HIS A 173 -20.73 -0.77 12.25
C HIS A 173 -19.82 -1.99 12.05
N PRO A 174 -19.60 -2.85 13.07
CA PRO A 174 -18.74 -4.03 12.98
C PRO A 174 -19.36 -5.14 12.12
N GLU A 175 -19.39 -4.90 10.81
CA GLU A 175 -19.86 -5.86 9.81
C GLU A 175 -18.69 -6.75 9.35
N GLU A 176 -19.00 -7.93 8.79
CA GLU A 176 -18.00 -8.85 8.20
C GLU A 176 -17.15 -8.17 7.10
N LYS A 177 -17.77 -7.21 6.39
CA LYS A 177 -17.10 -6.40 5.37
C LYS A 177 -15.89 -5.62 5.92
N VAL A 178 -15.97 -5.14 7.17
CA VAL A 178 -14.86 -4.39 7.82
C VAL A 178 -13.64 -5.29 7.96
N LEU A 179 -13.82 -6.54 8.39
CA LEU A 179 -12.71 -7.50 8.47
C LEU A 179 -12.08 -7.77 7.09
N HIS A 180 -12.91 -7.87 6.05
CA HIS A 180 -12.44 -8.04 4.68
C HIS A 180 -11.59 -6.85 4.21
N ASP A 181 -12.05 -5.63 4.50
CA ASP A 181 -11.33 -4.38 4.17
C ASP A 181 -9.98 -4.30 4.91
N ILE A 182 -9.94 -4.66 6.19
CA ILE A 182 -8.68 -4.73 6.96
C ILE A 182 -7.69 -5.71 6.32
N LEU A 183 -8.14 -6.91 5.94
CA LEU A 183 -7.28 -7.93 5.35
C LEU A 183 -6.82 -7.57 3.93
N ALA A 184 -7.63 -6.86 3.17
CA ALA A 184 -7.26 -6.32 1.86
C ALA A 184 -6.19 -5.24 2.02
N PHE A 185 -6.42 -4.27 2.89
CA PHE A 185 -5.49 -3.19 3.16
C PHE A 185 -4.14 -3.69 3.71
N LYS A 186 -4.17 -4.69 4.60
CA LYS A 186 -2.94 -5.35 5.09
C LYS A 186 -2.08 -5.91 3.94
N ARG A 187 -2.69 -6.47 2.89
CA ARG A 187 -1.96 -6.99 1.72
C ARG A 187 -1.33 -5.87 0.90
N THR A 188 -2.06 -4.78 0.68
CA THR A 188 -1.57 -3.58 0.00
C THR A 188 -0.37 -2.99 0.75
N LEU A 189 -0.49 -2.82 2.07
CA LEU A 189 0.58 -2.33 2.93
C LEU A 189 1.84 -3.22 2.91
N GLN A 190 1.66 -4.54 2.95
CA GLN A 190 2.79 -5.48 2.85
C GLN A 190 3.51 -5.38 1.51
N ARG A 191 2.77 -5.13 0.42
CA ARG A 191 3.35 -4.92 -0.92
C ARG A 191 4.14 -3.62 -0.98
N LEU A 192 3.58 -2.51 -0.46
CA LEU A 192 4.26 -1.21 -0.37
C LEU A 192 5.57 -1.33 0.40
N ARG A 193 5.49 -1.87 1.62
CA ARG A 193 6.64 -2.07 2.49
C ARG A 193 7.76 -2.88 1.83
N ARG A 194 7.39 -3.94 1.13
CA ARG A 194 8.38 -4.78 0.42
C ARG A 194 9.09 -4.02 -0.68
N ILE A 195 8.37 -3.26 -1.51
CA ILE A 195 8.96 -2.45 -2.58
C ILE A 195 9.88 -1.37 -1.97
N ALA A 196 9.37 -0.63 -0.97
CA ALA A 196 10.14 0.41 -0.29
C ALA A 196 11.41 -0.14 0.38
N ALA A 197 11.35 -1.33 0.98
CA ALA A 197 12.51 -1.97 1.61
C ALA A 197 13.62 -2.33 0.61
N TYR A 198 13.27 -2.86 -0.57
CA TYR A 198 14.26 -3.12 -1.63
C TYR A 198 14.86 -1.82 -2.19
N GLN A 199 14.03 -0.81 -2.43
CA GLN A 199 14.53 0.48 -2.93
C GLN A 199 15.39 1.21 -1.89
N LYS A 200 15.04 1.09 -0.61
CA LYS A 200 15.85 1.60 0.49
C LYS A 200 17.27 1.02 0.48
N GLU A 201 17.41 -0.29 0.17
CA GLU A 201 18.72 -0.92 0.07
C GLU A 201 19.54 -0.37 -1.11
N ILE A 202 18.91 -0.14 -2.27
CA ILE A 202 19.55 0.51 -3.42
C ILE A 202 20.07 1.89 -3.02
N LEU A 203 19.24 2.74 -2.42
CA LEU A 203 19.61 4.08 -2.00
C LEU A 203 20.66 4.08 -0.89
N ASN A 204 20.62 3.11 0.03
CA ASN A 204 21.68 2.91 1.02
C ASN A 204 23.04 2.67 0.35
N ARG A 205 23.10 1.81 -0.66
CA ARG A 205 24.31 1.57 -1.44
C ARG A 205 24.76 2.82 -2.19
N LEU A 206 23.86 3.51 -2.90
CA LEU A 206 24.18 4.76 -3.62
C LEU A 206 24.69 5.86 -2.68
N SER A 207 24.24 5.90 -1.43
CA SER A 207 24.66 6.90 -0.44
C SER A 207 26.00 6.61 0.26
N ARG A 208 26.53 5.36 0.13
CA ARG A 208 27.71 4.91 0.91
C ARG A 208 28.82 4.31 0.07
N GLU A 209 28.47 3.62 -1.02
CA GLU A 209 29.46 2.95 -1.86
C GLU A 209 30.00 3.93 -2.92
N GLU A 210 31.22 3.71 -3.33
CA GLU A 210 31.84 4.46 -4.44
C GLU A 210 31.57 3.71 -5.75
N PHE A 211 30.96 4.40 -6.69
CA PHE A 211 30.69 3.89 -8.04
C PHE A 211 31.46 4.77 -9.04
N GLY A 212 32.18 4.15 -9.97
CA GLY A 212 33.04 4.86 -10.94
C GLY A 212 32.31 5.83 -11.88
N VAL A 213 30.98 5.77 -11.92
CA VAL A 213 30.12 6.62 -12.77
C VAL A 213 29.32 7.64 -11.96
N ILE A 214 29.48 7.69 -10.63
CA ILE A 214 28.79 8.63 -9.74
C ILE A 214 29.83 9.54 -9.06
N ASP A 215 29.63 10.87 -9.08
CA ASP A 215 30.46 11.79 -8.31
C ASP A 215 30.24 11.55 -6.80
N PRO A 216 31.29 11.29 -6.02
CA PRO A 216 31.20 11.11 -4.56
C PRO A 216 30.45 12.26 -3.84
N LYS A 217 30.44 13.46 -4.40
CA LYS A 217 29.70 14.60 -3.84
C LYS A 217 28.17 14.38 -3.87
N LEU A 218 27.68 13.48 -4.72
CA LEU A 218 26.25 13.17 -4.80
C LEU A 218 25.78 12.22 -3.71
N GLN A 219 26.67 11.56 -2.98
CA GLN A 219 26.29 10.65 -1.88
C GLN A 219 25.39 11.33 -0.84
N ILE A 220 25.59 12.61 -0.57
CA ILE A 220 24.75 13.37 0.36
C ILE A 220 23.31 13.52 -0.15
N TYR A 221 23.13 13.68 -1.45
CA TYR A 221 21.80 13.77 -2.08
C TYR A 221 21.09 12.42 -2.07
N PHE A 222 21.79 11.32 -2.38
CA PHE A 222 21.22 9.98 -2.27
C PHE A 222 20.88 9.60 -0.83
N ARG A 223 21.63 10.13 0.15
CA ARG A 223 21.31 9.95 1.58
C ARG A 223 20.00 10.61 1.96
N ASP A 224 19.71 11.78 1.43
CA ASP A 224 18.44 12.49 1.67
C ASP A 224 17.25 11.66 1.15
N VAL A 225 17.35 11.18 -0.08
CA VAL A 225 16.34 10.27 -0.66
C VAL A 225 16.21 8.95 0.12
N PHE A 226 17.33 8.40 0.61
CA PHE A 226 17.33 7.23 1.49
C PHE A 226 16.57 7.50 2.79
N ASP A 227 16.78 8.65 3.44
CA ASP A 227 16.11 9.02 4.69
C ASP A 227 14.59 9.16 4.50
N HIS A 228 14.14 9.63 3.32
CA HIS A 228 12.72 9.62 2.95
C HIS A 228 12.15 8.19 2.88
N LEU A 229 12.85 7.23 2.25
CA LEU A 229 12.41 5.84 2.20
C LEU A 229 12.47 5.12 3.56
N VAL A 230 13.39 5.50 4.44
CA VAL A 230 13.37 5.04 5.84
C VAL A 230 12.05 5.43 6.48
N ARG A 231 11.63 6.69 6.36
CA ARG A 231 10.34 7.16 6.90
C ARG A 231 9.17 6.39 6.32
N VAL A 232 9.14 6.12 5.01
CA VAL A 232 8.09 5.32 4.36
C VAL A 232 8.02 3.93 4.96
N THR A 233 9.16 3.26 5.16
CA THR A 233 9.19 1.90 5.74
C THR A 233 8.73 1.90 7.20
N ASP A 234 9.11 2.90 7.98
CA ASP A 234 8.74 3.02 9.39
C ASP A 234 7.24 3.28 9.55
N LEU A 235 6.66 4.15 8.72
CA LEU A 235 5.20 4.37 8.70
C LEU A 235 4.44 3.11 8.28
N ALA A 236 4.93 2.39 7.26
CA ALA A 236 4.32 1.13 6.86
C ALA A 236 4.35 0.06 7.98
N ASP A 237 5.42 0.00 8.78
CA ASP A 237 5.48 -0.87 9.95
C ASP A 237 4.53 -0.41 11.06
N SER A 238 4.38 0.90 11.30
CA SER A 238 3.41 1.46 12.23
C SER A 238 1.97 1.11 11.84
N TYR A 239 1.57 1.30 10.59
CA TYR A 239 0.23 0.92 10.11
C TYR A 239 -0.04 -0.58 10.26
N LYS A 240 0.97 -1.44 10.07
CA LYS A 240 0.83 -2.88 10.30
C LYS A 240 0.47 -3.19 11.77
N GLU A 241 1.05 -2.48 12.72
CA GLU A 241 0.74 -2.63 14.16
C GLU A 241 -0.67 -2.13 14.48
N VAL A 242 -1.06 -0.98 13.90
CA VAL A 242 -2.42 -0.43 14.04
C VAL A 242 -3.44 -1.42 13.49
N LEU A 243 -3.21 -2.01 12.31
CA LEU A 243 -4.11 -3.01 11.74
C LEU A 243 -4.22 -4.28 12.59
N ALA A 244 -3.14 -4.70 13.26
CA ALA A 244 -3.20 -5.83 14.19
C ALA A 244 -4.12 -5.51 15.37
N SER A 245 -3.97 -4.33 15.96
CA SER A 245 -4.82 -3.84 17.05
C SER A 245 -6.28 -3.67 16.60
N ALA A 246 -6.51 -3.19 15.38
CA ALA A 246 -7.84 -3.06 14.78
C ALA A 246 -8.57 -4.40 14.65
N ILE A 247 -7.86 -5.48 14.27
CA ILE A 247 -8.43 -6.83 14.23
C ILE A 247 -8.84 -7.30 15.65
N GLU A 248 -8.01 -7.08 16.65
CA GLU A 248 -8.33 -7.43 18.05
C GLU A 248 -9.54 -6.64 18.56
N ALA A 249 -9.60 -5.34 18.26
CA ALA A 249 -10.74 -4.49 18.59
C ALA A 249 -12.03 -5.00 17.91
N TYR A 250 -11.99 -5.31 16.62
CA TYR A 250 -13.12 -5.88 15.89
C TYR A 250 -13.64 -7.16 16.54
N LEU A 251 -12.76 -8.12 16.85
CA LEU A 251 -13.14 -9.37 17.51
C LEU A 251 -13.76 -9.12 18.88
N THR A 252 -13.25 -8.15 19.63
CA THR A 252 -13.80 -7.76 20.93
C THR A 252 -15.20 -7.18 20.80
N VAL A 253 -15.43 -6.29 19.84
CA VAL A 253 -16.76 -5.69 19.60
C VAL A 253 -17.77 -6.74 19.17
N VAL A 254 -17.39 -7.63 18.25
CA VAL A 254 -18.24 -8.77 17.80
C VAL A 254 -18.57 -9.70 18.98
N SER A 255 -17.58 -10.04 19.82
CA SER A 255 -17.80 -10.86 21.01
C SER A 255 -18.76 -10.20 22.00
N ASN A 256 -18.63 -8.88 22.22
CA ASN A 256 -19.55 -8.15 23.08
C ASN A 256 -20.96 -8.14 22.54
N ARG A 257 -21.17 -7.96 21.23
CA ARG A 257 -22.50 -8.07 20.60
C ARG A 257 -23.10 -9.47 20.77
N LEU A 258 -22.30 -10.52 20.55
CA LEU A 258 -22.77 -11.89 20.80
C LEU A 258 -23.22 -12.07 22.25
N ASN A 259 -22.43 -11.57 23.20
CA ASN A 259 -22.80 -11.62 24.62
C ASN A 259 -24.11 -10.86 24.92
N GLU A 260 -24.35 -9.73 24.29
CA GLU A 260 -25.62 -8.98 24.41
C GLU A 260 -26.81 -9.80 23.87
N VAL A 261 -26.67 -10.40 22.69
CA VAL A 261 -27.72 -11.26 22.12
C VAL A 261 -27.98 -12.46 23.03
N MET A 262 -26.89 -13.09 23.54
CA MET A 262 -27.00 -14.22 24.49
C MET A 262 -27.67 -13.82 25.80
N LYS A 263 -27.39 -12.63 26.34
CA LYS A 263 -28.10 -12.10 27.52
C LYS A 263 -29.60 -11.98 27.26
N VAL A 264 -30.00 -11.36 26.15
CA VAL A 264 -31.40 -11.21 25.77
C VAL A 264 -32.09 -12.56 25.65
N LEU A 265 -31.48 -13.51 24.93
CA LEU A 265 -32.02 -14.84 24.76
C LEU A 265 -32.13 -15.60 26.11
N THR A 266 -31.13 -15.45 26.97
CA THR A 266 -31.13 -16.05 28.31
C THR A 266 -32.25 -15.48 29.18
N ILE A 267 -32.47 -14.15 29.16
CA ILE A 267 -33.58 -13.51 29.89
C ILE A 267 -34.92 -14.07 29.42
N PHE A 268 -35.18 -14.11 28.12
CA PHE A 268 -36.43 -14.65 27.59
C PHE A 268 -36.61 -16.11 27.98
N SER A 269 -35.61 -16.95 27.79
CA SER A 269 -35.69 -18.39 28.08
C SER A 269 -35.90 -18.65 29.58
N THR A 270 -35.21 -17.92 30.45
CA THR A 270 -35.28 -18.07 31.91
C THR A 270 -36.65 -17.65 32.46
N ILE A 271 -37.27 -16.62 31.87
CA ILE A 271 -38.61 -16.18 32.25
C ILE A 271 -39.69 -17.13 31.71
N LEU A 272 -39.59 -17.51 30.43
CA LEU A 272 -40.63 -18.31 29.80
C LEU A 272 -40.66 -19.78 30.26
N MET A 273 -39.49 -20.39 30.55
CA MET A 273 -39.40 -21.79 30.93
C MET A 273 -40.26 -22.16 32.15
N PRO A 274 -40.16 -21.48 33.32
CA PRO A 274 -41.01 -21.80 34.45
C PRO A 274 -42.47 -21.49 34.22
N LEU A 275 -42.80 -20.44 33.43
CA LEU A 275 -44.18 -20.10 33.08
C LEU A 275 -44.78 -21.18 32.20
N THR A 276 -44.04 -21.68 31.19
CA THR A 276 -44.47 -22.74 30.31
C THR A 276 -44.66 -24.07 31.08
N LEU A 277 -43.73 -24.35 32.02
CA LEU A 277 -43.84 -25.56 32.89
C LEU A 277 -45.11 -25.48 33.70
N LEU A 278 -45.41 -24.37 34.37
CA LEU A 278 -46.65 -24.18 35.13
C LEU A 278 -47.89 -24.32 34.26
N ALA A 279 -47.90 -23.64 33.10
CA ALA A 279 -49.02 -23.73 32.15
C ALA A 279 -49.21 -25.17 31.66
N SER A 280 -48.13 -25.90 31.40
CA SER A 280 -48.21 -27.30 30.94
C SER A 280 -48.74 -28.24 32.03
N ILE A 281 -48.31 -28.06 33.29
CA ILE A 281 -48.81 -28.86 34.44
C ILE A 281 -50.34 -28.64 34.60
N PHE A 282 -50.80 -27.39 34.60
CA PHE A 282 -52.22 -27.05 34.73
C PHE A 282 -53.04 -27.34 33.46
N GLY A 283 -52.41 -27.50 32.30
CA GLY A 283 -52.99 -27.92 31.05
C GLY A 283 -53.11 -29.43 30.84
N MET A 284 -52.60 -30.23 31.76
CA MET A 284 -52.71 -31.71 31.69
C MET A 284 -54.14 -32.16 31.99
N ASN A 285 -54.66 -33.12 31.21
CA ASN A 285 -55.95 -33.74 31.41
C ASN A 285 -55.97 -34.78 32.55
N ILE A 286 -55.34 -34.43 33.69
CA ILE A 286 -55.30 -35.24 34.91
C ILE A 286 -56.13 -34.54 35.95
N GLU A 287 -56.99 -35.28 36.68
CA GLU A 287 -57.81 -34.74 37.76
C GLU A 287 -56.92 -34.29 38.93
N PHE A 288 -56.74 -32.98 39.07
CA PHE A 288 -56.13 -32.36 40.25
C PHE A 288 -57.22 -31.90 41.23
N PRO A 289 -56.94 -31.91 42.55
CA PRO A 289 -57.94 -31.56 43.56
C PRO A 289 -58.51 -30.10 43.49
N PHE A 290 -57.95 -29.27 42.59
CA PHE A 290 -58.36 -27.87 42.40
C PHE A 290 -58.83 -27.55 40.97
N HIS A 291 -59.00 -28.52 40.06
CA HIS A 291 -59.24 -28.30 38.65
C HIS A 291 -60.59 -27.62 38.33
N ALA A 292 -61.59 -27.75 39.18
CA ALA A 292 -62.94 -27.21 38.93
C ALA A 292 -63.18 -25.82 39.55
N ASN A 293 -62.19 -25.18 40.10
CA ASN A 293 -62.40 -23.94 40.88
C ASN A 293 -61.89 -22.69 40.12
N VAL A 294 -62.76 -21.72 39.84
CA VAL A 294 -62.41 -20.45 39.17
C VAL A 294 -61.29 -19.70 39.96
N HIS A 295 -61.19 -19.92 41.23
CA HIS A 295 -60.12 -19.35 42.06
C HIS A 295 -58.73 -19.97 41.76
N ALA A 296 -58.66 -21.24 41.39
CA ALA A 296 -57.39 -21.90 41.05
C ALA A 296 -56.74 -21.26 39.80
N PHE A 297 -57.52 -20.95 38.78
CA PHE A 297 -57.02 -20.23 37.61
C PHE A 297 -56.43 -18.84 37.98
N ARG A 298 -57.16 -18.07 38.79
CA ARG A 298 -56.69 -16.72 39.24
C ARG A 298 -55.42 -16.82 40.07
N ILE A 299 -55.30 -17.83 40.92
CA ILE A 299 -54.10 -18.02 41.80
C ILE A 299 -52.91 -18.43 40.90
N THR A 300 -53.09 -19.35 39.97
CA THR A 300 -51.99 -19.75 39.04
C THR A 300 -51.54 -18.59 38.21
N MET A 301 -52.46 -17.80 37.68
CA MET A 301 -52.10 -16.63 36.88
C MET A 301 -51.33 -15.58 37.75
N ALA A 302 -51.77 -15.35 39.01
CA ALA A 302 -51.10 -14.46 39.93
C ALA A 302 -49.67 -14.95 40.25
N ILE A 303 -49.45 -16.26 40.48
CA ILE A 303 -48.14 -16.87 40.70
C ILE A 303 -47.23 -16.69 39.45
N MET A 304 -47.78 -16.92 38.26
CA MET A 304 -46.99 -16.73 37.02
C MET A 304 -46.54 -15.28 36.84
N VAL A 305 -47.43 -14.31 37.11
CA VAL A 305 -47.10 -12.86 37.06
C VAL A 305 -46.07 -12.52 38.10
N LEU A 306 -46.19 -13.04 39.32
CA LEU A 306 -45.24 -12.81 40.40
C LEU A 306 -43.84 -13.35 40.10
N ILE A 307 -43.74 -14.58 39.47
CA ILE A 307 -42.51 -15.16 39.02
C ILE A 307 -41.87 -14.29 37.93
N ALA A 308 -42.66 -13.85 36.94
CA ALA A 308 -42.14 -13.00 35.86
C ALA A 308 -41.60 -11.68 36.40
N ILE A 309 -42.33 -11.00 37.31
CA ILE A 309 -41.88 -9.75 37.93
C ILE A 309 -40.63 -9.98 38.78
N ALA A 310 -40.59 -11.05 39.59
CA ALA A 310 -39.43 -11.34 40.41
C ALA A 310 -38.17 -11.57 39.56
N MET A 311 -38.28 -12.27 38.44
CA MET A 311 -37.16 -12.50 37.52
C MET A 311 -36.72 -11.20 36.82
N LEU A 312 -37.64 -10.36 36.37
CA LEU A 312 -37.32 -9.06 35.79
C LEU A 312 -36.57 -8.17 36.80
N ILE A 313 -37.01 -8.14 38.03
CA ILE A 313 -36.33 -7.40 39.13
C ILE A 313 -34.92 -7.99 39.37
N TYR A 314 -34.77 -9.32 39.34
CA TYR A 314 -33.48 -9.95 39.50
C TYR A 314 -32.50 -9.56 38.37
N PHE A 315 -32.94 -9.63 37.10
CA PHE A 315 -32.09 -9.26 35.94
C PHE A 315 -31.74 -7.75 35.97
N ARG A 316 -32.70 -6.88 36.32
CA ARG A 316 -32.44 -5.44 36.49
C ARG A 316 -31.40 -5.14 37.57
N ARG A 317 -31.46 -5.83 38.72
CA ARG A 317 -30.45 -5.71 39.78
C ARG A 317 -29.06 -6.20 39.37
N ARG A 318 -28.98 -7.10 38.44
CA ARG A 318 -27.72 -7.62 37.86
C ARG A 318 -27.20 -6.79 36.69
N HIS A 319 -27.87 -5.69 36.35
CA HIS A 319 -27.51 -4.85 35.20
C HIS A 319 -27.52 -5.65 33.86
N TRP A 320 -28.43 -6.61 33.70
CA TRP A 320 -28.64 -7.34 32.46
C TRP A 320 -29.69 -6.66 31.58
N ILE A 321 -30.53 -5.83 32.20
CA ILE A 321 -31.55 -4.94 31.61
C ILE A 321 -31.33 -3.55 32.13
#